data_f410074edc3cecde6d302c115e839eb1
#
_entry.id   f410074edc3cecde6d302c115e839eb1
#
_cell.length_a   1.000
_cell.length_b   1.000
_cell.length_c   1.000
_cell.angle_alpha   90.00
_cell.angle_beta   90.00
_cell.angle_gamma   90.00
#
_symmetry.space_group_name_H-M   'P 1'
#
loop_
_entity.id
_entity.type
_entity.pdbx_description
1 polymer ?
#
loop_
_entity_poly.entity_id
_entity_poly.type
_entity_poly.pdbx_seq_one_letter_code
_entity_poly.pdbx_strand_id
1 'polypeptide(L)'
;MSHPLPAQAPGVCQKKRSNTMQENFQFTAVRPVSPPAAYLGGKKQLAARIASMLEQIPHSLYAEPFVGMGGVFLRRSLIPKTEVINDRSGDVITLFRILQRHYPQFMEVMKFQLTSRREFERLAATDPSTLTDLERAARFLYLQRLAFGGKITGRSFGVDTTGPARFNIGRLGILLEEVHERLSGVVIENLDWRDFIDRYDRPGALFYLDPPYFGNESDYGKDAFTRDRFKEMAARLAMIKGRFLISLNDRPEVREIFSAFPIARVDLTYTIAGGAGREVGELLIMDGKEPTVANLPMA
;
A
#
# COMPACT_ATOMS: atom_id res chain seq x y z
N MET A 1 3.46 85.76 -4.97
CA MET A 1 3.51 84.69 -6.02
C MET A 1 3.47 83.36 -5.33
N SER A 2 2.29 82.77 -5.27
CA SER A 2 2.00 81.56 -4.53
C SER A 2 1.84 80.41 -5.52
N HIS A 3 2.71 79.41 -5.44
CA HIS A 3 2.56 78.16 -6.23
C HIS A 3 1.61 77.21 -5.53
N PRO A 4 0.68 76.56 -6.24
CA PRO A 4 -0.18 75.53 -5.68
C PRO A 4 0.53 74.16 -5.67
N LEU A 5 0.33 73.38 -4.58
CA LEU A 5 0.74 72.01 -4.40
C LEU A 5 -0.08 71.12 -5.31
N PRO A 6 0.52 69.99 -5.82
CA PRO A 6 -0.22 69.02 -6.64
C PRO A 6 -1.09 68.07 -5.80
N ALA A 7 -2.27 67.78 -6.35
CA ALA A 7 -3.29 66.89 -5.79
C ALA A 7 -2.81 65.46 -5.62
N GLN A 8 -3.12 64.86 -4.46
CA GLN A 8 -2.90 63.43 -4.18
C GLN A 8 -3.90 62.57 -4.98
N ALA A 9 -3.37 61.56 -5.67
CA ALA A 9 -4.16 60.56 -6.35
C ALA A 9 -4.87 59.60 -5.36
N PRO A 10 -6.04 59.04 -5.71
CA PRO A 10 -6.81 58.17 -4.80
C PRO A 10 -6.14 56.84 -4.61
N GLY A 11 -6.09 56.41 -3.33
CA GLY A 11 -5.47 55.20 -2.88
C GLY A 11 -6.00 53.91 -3.59
N VAL A 12 -5.10 53.14 -4.13
CA VAL A 12 -5.37 51.80 -4.61
C VAL A 12 -5.70 50.90 -3.41
N CYS A 13 -6.96 50.51 -3.35
CA CYS A 13 -7.45 49.52 -2.40
C CYS A 13 -6.72 48.18 -2.66
N GLN A 14 -5.67 47.89 -1.89
CA GLN A 14 -5.03 46.60 -1.86
C GLN A 14 -6.04 45.57 -1.29
N LYS A 15 -6.65 44.76 -2.18
CA LYS A 15 -7.33 43.55 -1.79
C LYS A 15 -6.34 42.70 -0.97
N LYS A 16 -6.59 42.60 0.33
CA LYS A 16 -5.98 41.59 1.20
C LYS A 16 -6.26 40.24 0.57
N ARG A 17 -5.28 39.67 -0.11
CA ARG A 17 -5.27 38.24 -0.50
C ARG A 17 -5.34 37.46 0.82
N SER A 18 -6.40 36.70 0.97
CA SER A 18 -6.54 35.71 2.03
C SER A 18 -5.31 34.79 1.98
N ASN A 19 -4.47 34.93 2.97
CA ASN A 19 -3.35 34.01 3.24
C ASN A 19 -3.96 32.73 3.80
N THR A 20 -4.56 31.91 2.94
CA THR A 20 -4.93 30.54 3.27
C THR A 20 -3.61 29.84 3.55
N MET A 21 -3.45 29.32 4.77
CA MET A 21 -2.29 28.51 5.18
C MET A 21 -2.06 27.41 4.13
N GLN A 22 -1.12 27.63 3.24
CA GLN A 22 -0.44 26.54 2.56
C GLN A 22 0.43 25.91 3.64
N GLU A 23 -0.08 24.87 4.29
CA GLU A 23 0.77 23.97 5.04
C GLU A 23 1.87 23.52 4.08
N ASN A 24 3.11 23.91 4.34
CA ASN A 24 4.26 23.46 3.57
C ASN A 24 4.49 22.00 3.89
N PHE A 25 3.86 21.10 3.13
CA PHE A 25 4.11 19.66 3.21
C PHE A 25 5.54 19.40 2.76
N GLN A 26 6.35 18.90 3.68
CA GLN A 26 7.74 18.55 3.41
C GLN A 26 7.83 17.04 3.13
N PHE A 27 8.42 16.69 2.00
CA PHE A 27 8.72 15.32 1.62
C PHE A 27 10.22 15.09 1.62
N THR A 28 10.64 13.91 2.03
CA THR A 28 12.02 13.42 1.91
C THR A 28 12.09 12.43 0.76
N ALA A 29 13.04 12.61 -0.14
CA ALA A 29 13.29 11.66 -1.22
C ALA A 29 13.92 10.37 -0.68
N VAL A 30 13.41 9.22 -1.12
CA VAL A 30 13.93 7.90 -0.78
C VAL A 30 14.02 7.02 -2.02
N ARG A 31 14.88 6.00 -1.97
CA ARG A 31 14.95 5.01 -3.04
C ARG A 31 13.76 4.06 -2.96
N PRO A 32 12.98 3.86 -4.04
CA PRO A 32 11.96 2.84 -4.11
C PRO A 32 12.53 1.43 -3.93
N VAL A 33 11.84 0.59 -3.17
CA VAL A 33 12.23 -0.78 -2.86
C VAL A 33 11.19 -1.75 -3.41
N SER A 34 11.62 -2.92 -3.85
CA SER A 34 10.70 -3.99 -4.26
C SER A 34 10.12 -4.72 -3.03
N PRO A 35 8.87 -5.21 -3.10
CA PRO A 35 8.32 -6.05 -2.04
C PRO A 35 9.14 -7.33 -1.81
N PRO A 36 9.25 -7.81 -0.55
CA PRO A 36 10.05 -9.00 -0.22
C PRO A 36 9.53 -10.29 -0.84
N ALA A 37 8.24 -10.36 -1.19
CA ALA A 37 7.64 -11.48 -1.90
C ALA A 37 6.46 -11.03 -2.76
N ALA A 38 6.02 -11.89 -3.70
CA ALA A 38 4.75 -11.72 -4.38
C ALA A 38 3.60 -11.89 -3.37
N TYR A 39 2.51 -11.16 -3.57
CA TYR A 39 1.33 -11.25 -2.73
C TYR A 39 0.08 -11.22 -3.59
N LEU A 40 -0.94 -11.98 -3.20
CA LEU A 40 -2.21 -12.01 -3.91
C LEU A 40 -2.81 -10.60 -3.91
N GLY A 41 -3.32 -10.13 -5.06
CA GLY A 41 -3.79 -8.75 -5.19
C GLY A 41 -2.69 -7.69 -5.28
N GLY A 42 -1.40 -8.09 -5.19
CA GLY A 42 -0.28 -7.14 -5.26
C GLY A 42 -0.29 -6.35 -6.57
N LYS A 43 -0.21 -5.03 -6.48
CA LYS A 43 -0.37 -4.04 -7.57
C LYS A 43 0.87 -3.93 -8.47
N LYS A 44 1.50 -5.06 -8.87
CA LYS A 44 2.80 -5.03 -9.58
C LYS A 44 2.82 -4.07 -10.78
N GLN A 45 1.74 -4.03 -11.57
CA GLN A 45 1.65 -3.16 -12.75
C GLN A 45 1.21 -1.74 -12.40
N LEU A 46 0.36 -1.57 -11.39
CA LEU A 46 -0.18 -0.27 -10.99
C LEU A 46 0.60 0.43 -9.89
N ALA A 47 1.41 -0.30 -9.13
CA ALA A 47 2.02 0.25 -7.91
C ALA A 47 2.83 1.52 -8.15
N ALA A 48 3.63 1.57 -9.22
CA ALA A 48 4.41 2.76 -9.54
C ALA A 48 3.50 3.95 -9.90
N ARG A 49 2.42 3.71 -10.66
CA ARG A 49 1.45 4.72 -11.02
C ARG A 49 0.67 5.23 -9.80
N ILE A 50 0.20 4.32 -8.95
CA ILE A 50 -0.48 4.66 -7.70
C ILE A 50 0.46 5.45 -6.78
N ALA A 51 1.72 5.02 -6.62
CA ALA A 51 2.71 5.76 -5.84
C ALA A 51 2.91 7.19 -6.36
N SER A 52 3.07 7.36 -7.68
CA SER A 52 3.17 8.68 -8.31
C SER A 52 1.93 9.56 -8.09
N MET A 53 0.72 8.97 -8.12
CA MET A 53 -0.53 9.70 -7.83
C MET A 53 -0.60 10.15 -6.37
N LEU A 54 -0.24 9.27 -5.44
CA LEU A 54 -0.22 9.58 -4.00
C LEU A 54 0.79 10.69 -3.66
N GLU A 55 1.94 10.71 -4.34
CA GLU A 55 2.98 11.71 -4.16
C GLU A 55 2.57 13.12 -4.62
N GLN A 56 1.57 13.23 -5.51
CA GLN A 56 1.02 14.51 -5.96
C GLN A 56 -0.04 15.08 -4.98
N ILE A 57 -0.52 14.27 -4.04
CA ILE A 57 -1.49 14.71 -3.03
C ILE A 57 -0.73 15.27 -1.84
N PRO A 58 -0.90 16.55 -1.47
CA PRO A 58 -0.25 17.12 -0.29
C PRO A 58 -0.67 16.42 0.99
N HIS A 59 0.30 15.89 1.77
CA HIS A 59 0.04 15.22 3.04
C HIS A 59 1.26 15.24 3.96
N SER A 60 1.03 15.22 5.26
CA SER A 60 2.06 15.12 6.30
C SER A 60 2.11 13.74 6.95
N LEU A 61 1.06 12.95 6.77
CA LEU A 61 0.95 11.58 7.24
C LEU A 61 0.44 10.70 6.10
N TYR A 62 1.17 9.62 5.81
CA TYR A 62 0.73 8.54 4.93
C TYR A 62 0.31 7.33 5.75
N ALA A 63 -0.83 6.74 5.44
CA ALA A 63 -1.38 5.61 6.18
C ALA A 63 -1.91 4.53 5.21
N GLU A 64 -1.47 3.28 5.37
CA GLU A 64 -1.87 2.14 4.52
C GLU A 64 -2.49 1.03 5.38
N PRO A 65 -3.85 0.94 5.44
CA PRO A 65 -4.56 -0.03 6.30
C PRO A 65 -4.41 -1.48 5.87
N PHE A 66 -4.11 -1.73 4.59
CA PHE A 66 -4.00 -3.05 3.96
C PHE A 66 -2.67 -3.17 3.23
N VAL A 67 -1.56 -3.19 3.98
CA VAL A 67 -0.23 -3.08 3.37
C VAL A 67 0.21 -4.34 2.60
N GLY A 68 -0.30 -5.51 2.97
CA GLY A 68 0.16 -6.78 2.40
C GLY A 68 1.68 -6.88 2.41
N MET A 69 2.30 -7.12 1.24
CA MET A 69 3.76 -7.12 1.10
C MET A 69 4.38 -5.74 0.78
N GLY A 70 3.64 -4.65 1.01
CA GLY A 70 4.13 -3.30 0.78
C GLY A 70 4.21 -2.93 -0.70
N GLY A 71 3.28 -3.43 -1.51
CA GLY A 71 3.31 -3.27 -2.97
C GLY A 71 3.37 -1.82 -3.43
N VAL A 72 2.64 -0.92 -2.80
CA VAL A 72 2.63 0.52 -3.05
C VAL A 72 3.57 1.24 -2.09
N PHE A 73 3.45 0.97 -0.79
CA PHE A 73 4.25 1.60 0.26
C PHE A 73 5.75 1.62 -0.05
N LEU A 74 6.34 0.46 -0.38
CA LEU A 74 7.78 0.34 -0.64
C LEU A 74 8.23 1.03 -1.94
N ARG A 75 7.33 1.23 -2.91
CA ARG A 75 7.66 1.85 -4.20
C ARG A 75 7.54 3.37 -4.24
N ARG A 76 7.10 3.99 -3.15
CA ARG A 76 7.06 5.44 -3.04
C ARG A 76 8.47 6.01 -3.00
N SER A 77 8.68 7.09 -3.74
CA SER A 77 9.96 7.82 -3.82
C SER A 77 10.01 9.06 -2.91
N LEU A 78 8.85 9.50 -2.43
CA LEU A 78 8.69 10.63 -1.53
C LEU A 78 7.97 10.20 -0.26
N ILE A 79 8.57 10.44 0.89
CA ILE A 79 7.99 10.14 2.19
C ILE A 79 7.63 11.42 2.94
N PRO A 80 6.43 11.50 3.54
CA PRO A 80 6.03 12.61 4.40
C PRO A 80 6.71 12.51 5.78
N LYS A 81 6.38 13.44 6.66
CA LYS A 81 6.89 13.44 8.04
C LYS A 81 6.60 12.15 8.83
N THR A 82 5.46 11.50 8.54
CA THR A 82 5.02 10.29 9.26
C THR A 82 4.48 9.28 8.27
N GLU A 83 4.89 8.02 8.41
CA GLU A 83 4.32 6.90 7.69
C GLU A 83 3.84 5.82 8.65
N VAL A 84 2.66 5.29 8.38
CA VAL A 84 2.05 4.22 9.18
C VAL A 84 1.54 3.15 8.26
N ILE A 85 1.95 1.91 8.50
CA ILE A 85 1.45 0.74 7.77
C ILE A 85 0.71 -0.20 8.72
N ASN A 86 -0.29 -0.86 8.19
CA ASN A 86 -1.12 -1.79 8.94
C ASN A 86 -1.51 -2.99 8.07
N ASP A 87 -1.70 -4.11 8.68
CA ASP A 87 -2.41 -5.24 8.10
C ASP A 87 -3.11 -6.02 9.21
N ARG A 88 -4.26 -6.63 8.89
CA ARG A 88 -4.93 -7.52 9.81
C ARG A 88 -4.19 -8.84 9.98
N SER A 89 -3.43 -9.26 8.97
CA SER A 89 -2.60 -10.45 9.01
C SER A 89 -1.43 -10.30 9.98
N GLY A 90 -1.50 -11.01 11.10
CA GLY A 90 -0.39 -11.05 12.06
C GLY A 90 0.91 -11.57 11.45
N ASP A 91 0.87 -12.43 10.41
CA ASP A 91 2.07 -12.93 9.74
C ASP A 91 2.77 -11.83 8.93
N VAL A 92 1.98 -10.98 8.23
CA VAL A 92 2.50 -9.82 7.49
C VAL A 92 3.17 -8.85 8.47
N ILE A 93 2.48 -8.51 9.53
CA ILE A 93 2.97 -7.54 10.51
C ILE A 93 4.18 -8.07 11.29
N THR A 94 4.16 -9.35 11.66
CA THR A 94 5.33 -9.99 12.29
C THR A 94 6.55 -9.93 11.37
N LEU A 95 6.39 -10.22 10.06
CA LEU A 95 7.49 -10.10 9.11
C LEU A 95 8.06 -8.67 9.06
N PHE A 96 7.22 -7.64 8.91
CA PHE A 96 7.70 -6.26 8.84
C PHE A 96 8.35 -5.81 10.16
N ARG A 97 7.79 -6.17 11.33
CA ARG A 97 8.39 -5.87 12.63
C ARG A 97 9.76 -6.54 12.81
N ILE A 98 9.89 -7.80 12.38
CA ILE A 98 11.16 -8.54 12.45
C ILE A 98 12.18 -7.92 11.49
N LEU A 99 11.78 -7.58 10.27
CA LEU A 99 12.68 -6.90 9.32
C LEU A 99 13.10 -5.52 9.83
N GLN A 100 12.22 -4.76 10.47
CA GLN A 100 12.54 -3.46 11.03
C GLN A 100 13.51 -3.56 12.21
N ARG A 101 13.31 -4.52 13.12
CA ARG A 101 13.97 -4.52 14.44
C ARG A 101 15.02 -5.60 14.62
N HIS A 102 14.88 -6.73 13.93
CA HIS A 102 15.70 -7.93 14.14
C HIS A 102 16.28 -8.48 12.84
N TYR A 103 16.56 -7.60 11.88
CA TYR A 103 17.07 -7.99 10.56
C TYR A 103 18.30 -8.91 10.60
N PRO A 104 19.35 -8.63 11.40
CA PRO A 104 20.53 -9.52 11.45
C PRO A 104 20.18 -10.94 11.94
N GLN A 105 19.37 -11.07 12.99
CA GLN A 105 18.93 -12.36 13.52
C GLN A 105 18.04 -13.09 12.53
N PHE A 106 17.19 -12.35 11.80
CA PHE A 106 16.36 -12.90 10.73
C PHE A 106 17.22 -13.50 9.61
N MET A 107 18.26 -12.81 9.19
CA MET A 107 19.19 -13.30 8.18
C MET A 107 19.94 -14.56 8.63
N GLU A 108 20.32 -14.68 9.91
CA GLU A 108 20.92 -15.90 10.44
C GLU A 108 19.96 -17.10 10.39
N VAL A 109 18.67 -16.90 10.68
CA VAL A 109 17.65 -17.96 10.55
C VAL A 109 17.45 -18.36 9.09
N MET A 110 17.47 -17.40 8.17
CA MET A 110 17.24 -17.63 6.74
C MET A 110 18.45 -18.24 6.01
N LYS A 111 19.63 -18.11 6.56
CA LYS A 111 20.93 -18.42 5.92
C LYS A 111 21.03 -19.86 5.41
N PHE A 112 20.43 -20.81 6.12
CA PHE A 112 20.51 -22.24 5.81
C PHE A 112 19.21 -22.81 5.22
N GLN A 113 18.26 -21.96 4.86
CA GLN A 113 17.00 -22.41 4.26
C GLN A 113 17.24 -22.95 2.83
N LEU A 114 16.80 -24.17 2.57
CA LEU A 114 16.89 -24.83 1.27
C LEU A 114 15.59 -24.69 0.49
N THR A 115 15.69 -24.47 -0.82
CA THR A 115 14.52 -24.58 -1.71
C THR A 115 14.15 -26.05 -1.89
N SER A 116 13.17 -26.50 -1.14
CA SER A 116 12.75 -27.91 -1.10
C SER A 116 11.23 -28.01 -0.96
N ARG A 117 10.61 -28.90 -1.77
CA ARG A 117 9.19 -29.23 -1.64
C ARG A 117 8.87 -29.79 -0.25
N ARG A 118 9.69 -30.73 0.23
CA ARG A 118 9.52 -31.36 1.54
C ARG A 118 9.53 -30.31 2.66
N GLU A 119 10.45 -29.36 2.60
CA GLU A 119 10.53 -28.28 3.58
C GLU A 119 9.34 -27.32 3.48
N PHE A 120 8.92 -27.00 2.25
CA PHE A 120 7.72 -26.18 2.02
C PHE A 120 6.47 -26.84 2.63
N GLU A 121 6.25 -28.13 2.38
CA GLU A 121 5.10 -28.89 2.90
C GLU A 121 5.16 -29.00 4.44
N ARG A 122 6.34 -29.24 5.01
CA ARG A 122 6.56 -29.25 6.46
C ARG A 122 6.18 -27.89 7.07
N LEU A 123 6.72 -26.81 6.53
CA LEU A 123 6.44 -25.45 7.02
C LEU A 123 4.97 -25.05 6.78
N ALA A 124 4.36 -25.47 5.68
CA ALA A 124 2.94 -25.22 5.43
C ALA A 124 2.03 -25.89 6.48
N ALA A 125 2.39 -27.11 6.91
CA ALA A 125 1.67 -27.86 7.94
C ALA A 125 1.95 -27.38 9.38
N THR A 126 3.02 -26.60 9.60
CA THR A 126 3.37 -26.10 10.94
C THR A 126 2.39 -25.03 11.39
N ASP A 127 1.85 -25.16 12.60
CA ASP A 127 1.03 -24.13 13.22
C ASP A 127 1.88 -22.90 13.58
N PRO A 128 1.62 -21.73 13.01
CA PRO A 128 2.39 -20.51 13.29
C PRO A 128 2.29 -20.03 14.73
N SER A 129 1.27 -20.44 15.48
CA SER A 129 1.11 -20.06 16.90
C SER A 129 2.13 -20.72 17.82
N THR A 130 2.75 -21.81 17.38
CA THR A 130 3.78 -22.55 18.12
C THR A 130 5.19 -22.02 17.90
N LEU A 131 5.35 -21.05 17.01
CA LEU A 131 6.64 -20.48 16.62
C LEU A 131 6.91 -19.16 17.33
N THR A 132 8.19 -18.87 17.56
CA THR A 132 8.63 -17.51 17.92
C THR A 132 8.34 -16.54 16.78
N ASP A 133 8.26 -15.23 17.05
CA ASP A 133 8.04 -14.21 16.03
C ASP A 133 9.09 -14.28 14.90
N LEU A 134 10.33 -14.61 15.24
CA LEU A 134 11.43 -14.75 14.29
C LEU A 134 11.22 -15.94 13.34
N GLU A 135 10.89 -17.10 13.90
CA GLU A 135 10.60 -18.32 13.13
C GLU A 135 9.32 -18.16 12.30
N ARG A 136 8.30 -17.51 12.87
CA ARG A 136 7.05 -17.20 12.19
C ARG A 136 7.27 -16.30 10.97
N ALA A 137 8.08 -15.25 11.10
CA ALA A 137 8.46 -14.38 10.01
C ALA A 137 9.23 -15.13 8.91
N ALA A 138 10.20 -15.98 9.31
CA ALA A 138 11.00 -16.79 8.40
C ALA A 138 10.12 -17.80 7.62
N ARG A 139 9.25 -18.53 8.34
CA ARG A 139 8.26 -19.43 7.74
C ARG A 139 7.37 -18.69 6.74
N PHE A 140 6.81 -17.55 7.14
CA PHE A 140 5.89 -16.79 6.29
C PHE A 140 6.57 -16.33 5.00
N LEU A 141 7.76 -15.71 5.09
CA LEU A 141 8.50 -15.26 3.92
C LEU A 141 8.88 -16.43 3.01
N TYR A 142 9.36 -17.54 3.57
CA TYR A 142 9.72 -18.74 2.81
C TYR A 142 8.52 -19.27 2.02
N LEU A 143 7.39 -19.48 2.69
CA LEU A 143 6.17 -19.97 2.03
C LEU A 143 5.67 -18.98 0.97
N GLN A 144 5.69 -17.69 1.24
CA GLN A 144 5.19 -16.67 0.32
C GLN A 144 6.08 -16.55 -0.94
N ARG A 145 7.38 -16.71 -0.79
CA ARG A 145 8.34 -16.72 -1.92
C ARG A 145 8.18 -17.93 -2.82
N LEU A 146 7.83 -19.07 -2.26
CA LEU A 146 7.75 -20.35 -2.98
C LEU A 146 6.32 -20.73 -3.37
N ALA A 147 5.29 -20.03 -2.87
CA ALA A 147 3.91 -20.29 -3.26
C ALA A 147 3.67 -19.94 -4.74
N PHE A 148 2.96 -20.82 -5.44
CA PHE A 148 2.51 -20.54 -6.80
C PHE A 148 1.51 -19.38 -6.79
N GLY A 149 1.74 -18.36 -7.66
CA GLY A 149 0.85 -17.21 -7.79
C GLY A 149 0.77 -16.28 -6.58
N GLY A 150 1.66 -16.42 -5.58
CA GLY A 150 1.63 -15.57 -4.37
C GLY A 150 0.43 -15.83 -3.47
N LYS A 151 -0.21 -17.01 -3.56
CA LYS A 151 -1.38 -17.38 -2.75
C LYS A 151 -1.07 -17.32 -1.25
N ILE A 152 -2.06 -16.87 -0.48
CA ILE A 152 -1.97 -16.75 0.98
C ILE A 152 -2.54 -18.01 1.64
N THR A 153 -3.65 -18.53 1.11
CA THR A 153 -4.33 -19.75 1.56
C THR A 153 -4.23 -20.82 0.48
N GLY A 154 -4.29 -22.10 0.87
CA GLY A 154 -4.21 -23.21 -0.08
C GLY A 154 -2.91 -23.15 -0.92
N ARG A 155 -1.79 -22.80 -0.30
CA ARG A 155 -0.49 -22.65 -0.97
C ARG A 155 -0.03 -23.97 -1.56
N SER A 156 0.45 -23.93 -2.81
CA SER A 156 1.15 -25.02 -3.46
C SER A 156 2.56 -24.61 -3.82
N PHE A 157 3.49 -25.54 -3.73
CA PHE A 157 4.89 -25.30 -4.09
C PHE A 157 5.03 -24.97 -5.58
N GLY A 158 5.46 -23.75 -5.89
CA GLY A 158 5.66 -23.27 -7.25
C GLY A 158 7.07 -23.60 -7.76
N VAL A 159 7.15 -24.40 -8.81
CA VAL A 159 8.40 -24.67 -9.54
C VAL A 159 8.39 -23.85 -10.83
N ASP A 160 9.50 -23.15 -11.08
CA ASP A 160 9.79 -22.57 -12.37
C ASP A 160 10.82 -23.46 -13.06
N THR A 161 10.40 -24.12 -14.13
CA THR A 161 11.27 -25.04 -14.89
C THR A 161 12.17 -24.32 -15.88
N THR A 162 11.96 -23.00 -16.07
CA THR A 162 12.68 -22.16 -17.03
C THR A 162 13.68 -21.21 -16.36
N GLY A 163 13.69 -21.16 -15.03
CA GLY A 163 14.51 -20.24 -14.26
C GLY A 163 15.10 -20.86 -12.99
N PRO A 164 15.98 -20.12 -12.31
CA PRO A 164 16.56 -20.58 -11.05
C PRO A 164 15.50 -20.64 -9.95
N ALA A 165 15.83 -21.38 -8.87
CA ALA A 165 14.97 -21.47 -7.70
C ALA A 165 14.57 -20.07 -7.20
N ARG A 166 13.27 -19.88 -6.90
CA ARG A 166 12.71 -18.56 -6.48
C ARG A 166 13.21 -18.10 -5.11
N PHE A 167 13.76 -19.02 -4.33
CA PHE A 167 14.35 -18.73 -3.04
C PHE A 167 15.88 -18.79 -3.17
N ASN A 168 16.52 -17.63 -3.29
CA ASN A 168 17.95 -17.46 -3.33
C ASN A 168 18.35 -16.47 -2.25
N ILE A 169 18.94 -16.95 -1.16
CA ILE A 169 19.23 -16.13 0.02
C ILE A 169 20.21 -14.99 -0.27
N GLY A 170 21.18 -15.19 -1.16
CA GLY A 170 22.14 -14.14 -1.51
C GLY A 170 21.48 -12.91 -2.16
N ARG A 171 20.56 -13.17 -3.12
CA ARG A 171 19.78 -12.08 -3.76
C ARG A 171 18.71 -11.54 -2.84
N LEU A 172 18.09 -12.40 -2.03
CA LEU A 172 17.05 -12.03 -1.09
C LEU A 172 17.62 -11.16 0.03
N GLY A 173 18.85 -11.45 0.52
CA GLY A 173 19.49 -10.67 1.56
C GLY A 173 19.62 -9.19 1.21
N ILE A 174 20.08 -8.87 -0.01
CA ILE A 174 20.19 -7.48 -0.49
C ILE A 174 18.82 -6.78 -0.47
N LEU A 175 17.78 -7.45 -0.98
CA LEU A 175 16.43 -6.91 -0.99
C LEU A 175 15.89 -6.68 0.44
N LEU A 176 16.14 -7.62 1.35
CA LEU A 176 15.66 -7.51 2.73
C LEU A 176 16.39 -6.42 3.51
N GLU A 177 17.65 -6.15 3.19
CA GLU A 177 18.40 -5.01 3.73
C GLU A 177 17.80 -3.69 3.28
N GLU A 178 17.51 -3.55 1.98
CA GLU A 178 16.80 -2.37 1.45
C GLU A 178 15.42 -2.17 2.12
N VAL A 179 14.69 -3.27 2.37
CA VAL A 179 13.41 -3.20 3.09
C VAL A 179 13.61 -2.80 4.56
N HIS A 180 14.62 -3.34 5.23
CA HIS A 180 14.99 -2.95 6.61
C HIS A 180 15.25 -1.45 6.72
N GLU A 181 16.09 -0.91 5.84
CA GLU A 181 16.39 0.52 5.79
C GLU A 181 15.13 1.36 5.53
N ARG A 182 14.30 0.93 4.55
CA ARG A 182 13.06 1.63 4.19
C ARG A 182 12.02 1.66 5.32
N LEU A 183 12.04 0.68 6.20
CA LEU A 183 11.14 0.60 7.37
C LEU A 183 11.60 1.49 8.54
N SER A 184 12.78 2.10 8.47
CA SER A 184 13.28 2.98 9.54
C SER A 184 12.31 4.15 9.76
N GLY A 185 11.88 4.33 11.01
CA GLY A 185 10.94 5.39 11.39
C GLY A 185 9.46 5.14 11.03
N VAL A 186 9.14 4.03 10.37
CA VAL A 186 7.76 3.66 10.03
C VAL A 186 7.04 3.08 11.24
N VAL A 187 5.83 3.55 11.50
CA VAL A 187 4.94 2.97 12.52
C VAL A 187 4.26 1.74 11.92
N ILE A 188 4.28 0.62 12.63
CA ILE A 188 3.71 -0.66 12.18
C ILE A 188 2.61 -1.07 13.17
N GLU A 189 1.37 -1.19 12.67
CA GLU A 189 0.19 -1.55 13.43
C GLU A 189 -0.36 -2.92 13.00
N ASN A 190 -1.17 -3.54 13.88
CA ASN A 190 -1.90 -4.78 13.59
C ASN A 190 -3.35 -4.64 14.07
N LEU A 191 -4.09 -3.75 13.43
CA LEU A 191 -5.45 -3.35 13.80
C LEU A 191 -6.47 -3.78 12.74
N ASP A 192 -7.75 -3.81 13.13
CA ASP A 192 -8.82 -3.75 12.13
C ASP A 192 -8.72 -2.40 11.38
N TRP A 193 -9.06 -2.39 10.09
CA TRP A 193 -8.93 -1.19 9.25
C TRP A 193 -9.74 0.01 9.76
N ARG A 194 -10.87 -0.25 10.46
CA ARG A 194 -11.71 0.81 11.07
C ARG A 194 -10.98 1.49 12.20
N ASP A 195 -10.48 0.70 13.14
CA ASP A 195 -9.73 1.21 14.29
C ASP A 195 -8.46 1.95 13.84
N PHE A 196 -7.86 1.47 12.74
CA PHE A 196 -6.71 2.13 12.12
C PHE A 196 -7.10 3.48 11.53
N ILE A 197 -8.18 3.58 10.73
CA ILE A 197 -8.65 4.85 10.19
C ILE A 197 -9.01 5.79 11.34
N ASP A 198 -9.78 5.34 12.34
CA ASP A 198 -10.18 6.15 13.47
C ASP A 198 -9.02 6.76 14.23
N ARG A 199 -7.94 6.00 14.37
CA ARG A 199 -6.72 6.43 15.07
C ARG A 199 -5.93 7.49 14.31
N TYR A 200 -5.86 7.37 13.00
CA TYR A 200 -4.98 8.19 12.16
C TYR A 200 -5.70 9.25 11.34
N ASP A 201 -7.05 9.29 11.32
CA ASP A 201 -7.82 10.28 10.59
C ASP A 201 -7.69 11.68 11.19
N ARG A 202 -7.06 12.57 10.40
CA ARG A 202 -6.85 13.98 10.72
C ARG A 202 -6.62 14.79 9.46
N PRO A 203 -6.78 16.13 9.50
CA PRO A 203 -6.30 16.99 8.42
C PRO A 203 -4.82 16.72 8.10
N GLY A 204 -4.48 16.63 6.81
CA GLY A 204 -3.12 16.29 6.36
C GLY A 204 -2.78 14.80 6.37
N ALA A 205 -3.69 13.90 6.74
CA ALA A 205 -3.55 12.46 6.52
C ALA A 205 -3.94 12.07 5.09
N LEU A 206 -3.18 11.15 4.50
CA LEU A 206 -3.52 10.49 3.23
C LEU A 206 -3.55 8.98 3.44
N PHE A 207 -4.71 8.38 3.20
CA PHE A 207 -4.90 6.94 3.25
C PHE A 207 -4.85 6.32 1.86
N TYR A 208 -4.05 5.27 1.69
CA TYR A 208 -4.16 4.39 0.54
C TYR A 208 -4.79 3.06 0.99
N LEU A 209 -5.89 2.66 0.37
CA LEU A 209 -6.63 1.45 0.72
C LEU A 209 -6.59 0.46 -0.45
N ASP A 210 -6.14 -0.74 -0.17
CA ASP A 210 -6.13 -1.88 -1.10
C ASP A 210 -6.79 -3.09 -0.43
N PRO A 211 -8.11 -3.01 -0.14
CA PRO A 211 -8.80 -4.11 0.52
C PRO A 211 -8.90 -5.33 -0.40
N PRO A 212 -9.24 -6.52 0.13
CA PRO A 212 -9.58 -7.68 -0.67
C PRO A 212 -10.57 -7.34 -1.78
N TYR A 213 -10.39 -7.90 -2.98
CA TYR A 213 -11.27 -7.62 -4.10
C TYR A 213 -12.69 -8.11 -3.86
N PHE A 214 -13.65 -7.33 -4.33
CA PHE A 214 -15.07 -7.70 -4.28
C PHE A 214 -15.31 -8.97 -5.08
N GLY A 215 -15.90 -9.98 -4.46
CA GLY A 215 -16.11 -11.32 -5.02
C GLY A 215 -14.97 -12.31 -4.75
N ASN A 216 -13.86 -11.87 -4.17
CA ASN A 216 -12.69 -12.69 -3.83
C ASN A 216 -12.35 -12.63 -2.33
N GLU A 217 -13.34 -12.33 -1.49
CA GLU A 217 -13.16 -12.11 -0.06
C GLU A 217 -12.58 -13.33 0.67
N SER A 218 -12.87 -14.54 0.16
CA SER A 218 -12.37 -15.82 0.72
C SER A 218 -10.88 -16.07 0.49
N ASP A 219 -10.25 -15.36 -0.44
CA ASP A 219 -8.82 -15.55 -0.79
C ASP A 219 -7.89 -15.21 0.38
N TYR A 220 -8.37 -14.40 1.32
CA TYR A 220 -7.64 -13.98 2.52
C TYR A 220 -8.04 -14.75 3.79
N GLY A 221 -8.89 -15.78 3.66
CA GLY A 221 -9.44 -16.58 4.75
C GLY A 221 -10.94 -16.37 4.94
N LYS A 222 -11.62 -17.34 5.60
CA LYS A 222 -13.05 -17.23 5.87
C LYS A 222 -13.30 -15.98 6.71
N ASP A 223 -14.27 -15.17 6.29
CA ASP A 223 -14.75 -13.96 6.98
C ASP A 223 -13.69 -12.84 7.18
N ALA A 224 -12.56 -12.89 6.48
CA ALA A 224 -11.53 -11.86 6.59
C ALA A 224 -12.05 -10.47 6.17
N PHE A 225 -12.91 -10.43 5.13
CA PHE A 225 -13.55 -9.21 4.65
C PHE A 225 -14.88 -9.57 3.96
N THR A 226 -16.01 -9.12 4.50
CA THR A 226 -17.35 -9.42 3.96
C THR A 226 -17.85 -8.32 3.03
N ARG A 227 -18.88 -8.62 2.20
CA ARG A 227 -19.48 -7.63 1.28
C ARG A 227 -20.03 -6.39 2.00
N ASP A 228 -20.59 -6.57 3.19
CA ASP A 228 -21.14 -5.44 3.96
C ASP A 228 -20.05 -4.49 4.43
N ARG A 229 -18.81 -4.95 4.57
CA ARG A 229 -17.67 -4.10 4.94
C ARG A 229 -17.32 -3.08 3.88
N PHE A 230 -17.63 -3.31 2.59
CA PHE A 230 -17.45 -2.30 1.55
C PHE A 230 -18.41 -1.12 1.74
N LYS A 231 -19.68 -1.38 2.10
CA LYS A 231 -20.65 -0.32 2.42
C LYS A 231 -20.23 0.45 3.67
N GLU A 232 -19.77 -0.25 4.69
CA GLU A 232 -19.22 0.36 5.90
C GLU A 232 -18.01 1.23 5.59
N MET A 233 -17.11 0.76 4.72
CA MET A 233 -15.94 1.52 4.27
C MET A 233 -16.35 2.78 3.53
N ALA A 234 -17.28 2.72 2.58
CA ALA A 234 -17.78 3.88 1.85
C ALA A 234 -18.39 4.91 2.81
N ALA A 235 -19.23 4.48 3.76
CA ALA A 235 -19.83 5.35 4.76
C ALA A 235 -18.77 6.01 5.66
N ARG A 236 -17.74 5.25 6.07
CA ARG A 236 -16.65 5.79 6.90
C ARG A 236 -15.81 6.82 6.15
N LEU A 237 -15.48 6.55 4.89
CA LEU A 237 -14.68 7.43 4.04
C LEU A 237 -15.43 8.71 3.66
N ALA A 238 -16.76 8.69 3.61
CA ALA A 238 -17.55 9.91 3.42
C ALA A 238 -17.38 10.94 4.55
N MET A 239 -16.97 10.51 5.73
CA MET A 239 -16.78 11.38 6.91
C MET A 239 -15.30 11.66 7.22
N ILE A 240 -14.36 11.18 6.39
CA ILE A 240 -12.94 11.30 6.66
C ILE A 240 -12.44 12.74 6.62
N LYS A 241 -11.64 13.14 7.58
CA LYS A 241 -11.01 14.48 7.66
C LYS A 241 -9.81 14.58 6.72
N GLY A 242 -9.06 13.48 6.61
CA GLY A 242 -7.94 13.34 5.71
C GLY A 242 -8.36 13.19 4.25
N ARG A 243 -7.46 12.62 3.46
CA ARG A 243 -7.65 12.28 2.04
C ARG A 243 -7.52 10.77 1.86
N PHE A 244 -8.06 10.25 0.76
CA PHE A 244 -7.89 8.84 0.46
C PHE A 244 -7.82 8.55 -1.05
N LEU A 245 -7.20 7.42 -1.36
CA LEU A 245 -7.24 6.72 -2.63
C LEU A 245 -7.50 5.24 -2.34
N ILE A 246 -8.51 4.64 -3.01
CA ILE A 246 -8.79 3.20 -2.97
C ILE A 246 -8.53 2.60 -4.34
N SER A 247 -7.94 1.40 -4.38
CA SER A 247 -7.92 0.55 -5.57
C SER A 247 -8.78 -0.68 -5.36
N LEU A 248 -9.67 -0.97 -6.32
CA LEU A 248 -10.58 -2.11 -6.32
C LEU A 248 -10.82 -2.63 -7.74
N ASN A 249 -11.19 -3.91 -7.85
CA ASN A 249 -11.61 -4.49 -9.13
C ASN A 249 -12.88 -3.82 -9.66
N ASP A 250 -12.96 -3.67 -11.00
CA ASP A 250 -14.13 -3.09 -11.65
C ASP A 250 -15.33 -4.07 -11.61
N ARG A 251 -16.28 -3.77 -10.73
CA ARG A 251 -17.54 -4.49 -10.57
C ARG A 251 -18.69 -3.50 -10.46
N PRO A 252 -19.88 -3.84 -11.03
CA PRO A 252 -21.05 -2.97 -10.88
C PRO A 252 -21.40 -2.63 -9.44
N GLU A 253 -21.28 -3.62 -8.54
CA GLU A 253 -21.57 -3.45 -7.11
C GLU A 253 -20.59 -2.49 -6.42
N VAL A 254 -19.31 -2.51 -6.83
CA VAL A 254 -18.30 -1.56 -6.30
C VAL A 254 -18.62 -0.15 -6.77
N ARG A 255 -19.00 0.01 -8.05
CA ARG A 255 -19.41 1.32 -8.61
C ARG A 255 -20.64 1.87 -7.90
N GLU A 256 -21.61 1.02 -7.57
CA GLU A 256 -22.82 1.40 -6.83
C GLU A 256 -22.47 1.82 -5.39
N ILE A 257 -21.70 1.01 -4.65
CA ILE A 257 -21.33 1.28 -3.26
C ILE A 257 -20.55 2.59 -3.14
N PHE A 258 -19.64 2.87 -4.08
CA PHE A 258 -18.79 4.05 -4.04
C PHE A 258 -19.26 5.17 -4.98
N SER A 259 -20.52 5.15 -5.42
CA SER A 259 -21.08 6.12 -6.39
C SER A 259 -21.01 7.59 -5.93
N ALA A 260 -20.91 7.84 -4.62
CA ALA A 260 -20.75 9.19 -4.06
C ALA A 260 -19.36 9.79 -4.27
N PHE A 261 -18.39 9.03 -4.79
CA PHE A 261 -17.01 9.44 -4.95
C PHE A 261 -16.59 9.47 -6.43
N PRO A 262 -15.62 10.29 -6.81
CA PRO A 262 -14.99 10.21 -8.12
C PRO A 262 -14.33 8.85 -8.35
N ILE A 263 -14.66 8.21 -9.47
CA ILE A 263 -14.14 6.89 -9.86
C ILE A 263 -13.46 7.02 -11.22
N ALA A 264 -12.19 6.64 -11.27
CA ALA A 264 -11.45 6.46 -12.52
C ALA A 264 -11.23 4.97 -12.78
N ARG A 265 -11.39 4.53 -14.03
CA ARG A 265 -11.06 3.17 -14.47
C ARG A 265 -9.66 3.16 -15.07
N VAL A 266 -8.89 2.13 -14.72
CA VAL A 266 -7.60 1.82 -15.33
C VAL A 266 -7.64 0.41 -15.88
N ASP A 267 -7.35 0.27 -17.17
CA ASP A 267 -7.28 -1.04 -17.81
C ASP A 267 -5.88 -1.64 -17.65
N LEU A 268 -5.85 -2.92 -17.26
CA LEU A 268 -4.64 -3.70 -17.04
C LEU A 268 -4.66 -4.93 -17.91
N THR A 269 -3.53 -5.26 -18.52
CA THR A 269 -3.38 -6.50 -19.27
C THR A 269 -2.63 -7.52 -18.40
N TYR A 270 -3.32 -8.54 -17.91
CA TYR A 270 -2.70 -9.67 -17.26
C TYR A 270 -2.37 -10.75 -18.28
N THR A 271 -1.09 -10.98 -18.51
CA THR A 271 -0.63 -12.11 -19.33
C THR A 271 -0.46 -13.33 -18.43
N ILE A 272 -1.31 -14.33 -18.57
CA ILE A 272 -1.09 -15.64 -17.95
C ILE A 272 -0.12 -16.39 -18.87
N ALA A 273 0.90 -17.06 -18.30
CA ALA A 273 1.91 -17.77 -19.06
C ALA A 273 1.27 -18.68 -20.11
N GLY A 274 1.50 -18.37 -21.41
CA GLY A 274 1.01 -19.15 -22.56
C GLY A 274 -0.39 -18.80 -23.10
N GLY A 275 -1.06 -17.75 -22.60
CA GLY A 275 -2.38 -17.32 -23.08
C GLY A 275 -2.43 -15.89 -23.58
N ALA A 276 -3.51 -15.55 -24.34
CA ALA A 276 -3.83 -14.17 -24.68
C ALA A 276 -4.05 -13.34 -23.41
N GLY A 277 -3.49 -12.12 -23.37
CA GLY A 277 -3.66 -11.23 -22.24
C GLY A 277 -5.15 -10.97 -21.97
N ARG A 278 -5.57 -11.08 -20.71
CA ARG A 278 -6.92 -10.73 -20.27
C ARG A 278 -6.89 -9.29 -19.77
N GLU A 279 -7.70 -8.44 -20.40
CA GLU A 279 -7.95 -7.11 -19.86
C GLU A 279 -8.79 -7.21 -18.58
N VAL A 280 -8.32 -6.56 -17.52
CA VAL A 280 -9.02 -6.47 -16.24
C VAL A 280 -9.06 -5.00 -15.86
N GLY A 281 -10.26 -4.48 -15.62
CA GLY A 281 -10.45 -3.12 -15.14
C GLY A 281 -10.16 -3.02 -13.64
N GLU A 282 -9.39 -2.01 -13.27
CA GLU A 282 -9.19 -1.58 -11.90
C GLU A 282 -9.85 -0.22 -11.69
N LEU A 283 -10.51 -0.03 -10.56
CA LEU A 283 -11.08 1.25 -10.18
C LEU A 283 -10.17 1.97 -9.19
N LEU A 284 -9.89 3.24 -9.44
CA LEU A 284 -9.28 4.15 -8.51
C LEU A 284 -10.35 5.13 -8.03
N ILE A 285 -10.62 5.12 -6.73
CA ILE A 285 -11.69 5.87 -6.09
C ILE A 285 -11.05 6.89 -5.13
N MET A 286 -11.45 8.16 -5.22
CA MET A 286 -10.84 9.26 -4.46
C MET A 286 -11.89 10.09 -3.73
N ASP A 287 -11.41 10.90 -2.79
CA ASP A 287 -12.24 11.78 -1.93
C ASP A 287 -12.90 12.96 -2.66
N GLY A 288 -12.62 13.21 -3.93
CA GLY A 288 -13.15 14.34 -4.70
C GLY A 288 -12.59 15.73 -4.33
N LYS A 289 -11.64 15.82 -3.40
CA LYS A 289 -10.94 17.06 -3.06
C LYS A 289 -9.83 17.33 -4.10
N GLU A 290 -9.52 18.60 -4.38
CA GLU A 290 -8.42 18.95 -5.29
C GLU A 290 -7.03 18.52 -4.74
N PRO A 291 -6.11 18.03 -5.58
CA PRO A 291 -6.23 17.69 -7.00
C PRO A 291 -7.08 16.44 -7.22
N THR A 292 -7.94 16.48 -8.24
CA THR A 292 -8.80 15.34 -8.63
C THR A 292 -8.10 14.46 -9.67
N VAL A 293 -8.65 13.26 -9.88
CA VAL A 293 -8.14 12.29 -10.89
C VAL A 293 -8.04 12.93 -12.29
N ALA A 294 -8.93 13.88 -12.61
CA ALA A 294 -8.91 14.57 -13.91
C ALA A 294 -7.63 15.38 -14.18
N ASN A 295 -6.92 15.76 -13.13
CA ASN A 295 -5.67 16.56 -13.21
C ASN A 295 -4.41 15.69 -13.09
N LEU A 296 -4.55 14.39 -12.90
CA LEU A 296 -3.43 13.47 -12.82
C LEU A 296 -3.05 12.97 -14.22
N PRO A 297 -1.76 12.88 -14.56
CA PRO A 297 -1.34 12.41 -15.88
C PRO A 297 -1.83 10.99 -16.13
N MET A 298 -2.66 10.85 -17.15
CA MET A 298 -3.22 9.59 -17.68
C MET A 298 -2.22 8.94 -18.66
N ALA A 299 -0.93 8.91 -18.31
CA ALA A 299 0.11 8.32 -19.16
C ALA A 299 0.33 6.84 -18.87
#